data_93c960c60d1c1c19b2bd28118852b830
#
_entry.id   93c960c60d1c1c19b2bd28118852b830
#
_cell.length_a   1.000
_cell.length_b   1.000
_cell.length_c   1.000
_cell.angle_alpha   90.00
_cell.angle_beta   90.00
_cell.angle_gamma   90.00
#
_symmetry.space_group_name_H-M   'P 1'
#
loop_
_entity.id
_entity.type
_entity.pdbx_description
1 polymer ?
#
loop_
_entity_poly.entity_id
_entity_poly.type
_entity_poly.pdbx_seq_one_letter_code
_entity_poly.pdbx_strand_id
1 'polypeptide(L)'
;IIYDHDLTIVKTLLQKAKEANISAVIAMDQAVIASARAIGMEVHISTQINITNIETAKFYAMFADTMVLSRELSLRQVKKITEQIAKENICGPSGNLLEIEIFGHGALCMAVSGKCYMSLHSSNSSANRGACKQNCRKKYTVIDQETGFEMKLDNEYIMSPKDLFHSFTQLFIEL
;
A
#
# COMPACT_ATOMS: atom_id res chain seq x y z
N ILE A 1 1.51 3.66 10.76
CA ILE A 1 1.64 4.86 11.65
C ILE A 1 2.47 4.45 12.85
N ILE A 2 3.56 5.18 13.09
CA ILE A 2 4.51 4.99 14.19
C ILE A 2 4.39 6.20 15.13
N TYR A 3 4.36 5.95 16.43
CA TYR A 3 4.40 6.99 17.44
C TYR A 3 5.79 7.05 18.09
N ASP A 4 6.09 8.11 18.80
CA ASP A 4 7.42 8.30 19.42
C ASP A 4 7.83 7.13 20.33
N HIS A 5 6.90 6.56 21.08
CA HIS A 5 7.18 5.41 21.94
C HIS A 5 7.47 4.11 21.17
N ASP A 6 7.11 4.03 19.88
CA ASP A 6 7.39 2.88 19.02
C ASP A 6 8.81 2.95 18.40
N LEU A 7 9.44 4.13 18.36
CA LEU A 7 10.69 4.34 17.61
C LEU A 7 11.84 3.43 18.06
N THR A 8 11.96 3.16 19.35
CA THR A 8 13.02 2.27 19.87
C THR A 8 12.82 0.84 19.37
N ILE A 9 11.59 0.32 19.42
CA ILE A 9 11.30 -1.03 18.95
C ILE A 9 11.45 -1.15 17.43
N VAL A 10 11.07 -0.12 16.67
CA VAL A 10 11.27 -0.06 15.22
C VAL A 10 12.74 -0.19 14.87
N LYS A 11 13.62 0.61 15.49
CA LYS A 11 15.07 0.55 15.26
C LYS A 11 15.65 -0.83 15.59
N THR A 12 15.20 -1.43 16.70
CA THR A 12 15.62 -2.78 17.10
C THR A 12 15.18 -3.83 16.08
N LEU A 13 13.94 -3.73 15.58
CA LEU A 13 13.42 -4.67 14.57
C LEU A 13 14.17 -4.53 13.24
N LEU A 14 14.46 -3.32 12.78
CA LEU A 14 15.23 -3.08 11.57
C LEU A 14 16.64 -3.65 11.68
N GLN A 15 17.30 -3.45 12.81
CA GLN A 15 18.62 -4.01 13.05
C GLN A 15 18.61 -5.55 13.01
N LYS A 16 17.64 -6.20 13.68
CA LYS A 16 17.47 -7.65 13.63
C LYS A 16 17.14 -8.16 12.24
N ALA A 17 16.31 -7.43 11.48
CA ALA A 17 16.01 -7.79 10.09
C ALA A 17 17.27 -7.76 9.23
N LYS A 18 18.13 -6.76 9.40
CA LYS A 18 19.42 -6.67 8.71
C LYS A 18 20.34 -7.81 9.09
N GLU A 19 20.47 -8.13 10.37
CA GLU A 19 21.28 -9.26 10.87
C GLU A 19 20.79 -10.61 10.33
N ALA A 20 19.46 -10.73 10.13
CA ALA A 20 18.84 -11.91 9.52
C ALA A 20 18.92 -11.94 7.97
N ASN A 21 19.65 -11.01 7.36
CA ASN A 21 19.80 -10.86 5.90
C ASN A 21 18.45 -10.71 5.17
N ILE A 22 17.48 -10.01 5.77
CA ILE A 22 16.26 -9.58 5.07
C ILE A 22 16.67 -8.56 4.01
N SER A 23 16.27 -8.79 2.75
CA SER A 23 16.69 -7.99 1.60
C SER A 23 16.20 -6.55 1.67
N ALA A 24 14.91 -6.37 1.97
CA ALA A 24 14.30 -5.05 2.02
C ALA A 24 13.17 -4.96 3.06
N VAL A 25 12.78 -3.74 3.42
CA VAL A 25 11.59 -3.48 4.22
C VAL A 25 10.58 -2.67 3.41
N ILE A 26 9.32 -3.06 3.45
CA ILE A 26 8.23 -2.27 2.88
C ILE A 26 7.78 -1.26 3.95
N ALA A 27 7.89 0.03 3.64
CA ALA A 27 7.62 1.08 4.61
C ALA A 27 6.76 2.21 4.03
N MET A 28 5.87 2.76 4.88
CA MET A 28 5.11 3.97 4.59
C MET A 28 5.49 5.13 5.51
N ASP A 29 5.92 4.81 6.72
CA ASP A 29 6.23 5.82 7.74
C ASP A 29 7.63 6.38 7.52
N GLN A 30 7.75 7.71 7.49
CA GLN A 30 9.00 8.39 7.18
C GLN A 30 10.10 8.09 8.20
N ALA A 31 9.74 7.87 9.47
CA ALA A 31 10.73 7.51 10.49
C ALA A 31 11.29 6.09 10.26
N VAL A 32 10.46 5.17 9.76
CA VAL A 32 10.91 3.82 9.37
C VAL A 32 11.83 3.89 8.15
N ILE A 33 11.43 4.65 7.11
CA ILE A 33 12.22 4.86 5.89
C ILE A 33 13.61 5.43 6.26
N ALA A 34 13.62 6.51 7.03
CA ALA A 34 14.87 7.15 7.46
C ALA A 34 15.75 6.21 8.30
N SER A 35 15.15 5.46 9.24
CA SER A 35 15.89 4.53 10.11
C SER A 35 16.46 3.34 9.35
N ALA A 36 15.73 2.77 8.39
CA ALA A 36 16.19 1.68 7.55
C ALA A 36 17.37 2.12 6.67
N ARG A 37 17.25 3.28 6.04
CA ARG A 37 18.34 3.86 5.23
C ARG A 37 19.59 4.16 6.05
N ALA A 38 19.43 4.67 7.27
CA ALA A 38 20.55 4.99 8.15
C ALA A 38 21.44 3.77 8.47
N ILE A 39 20.86 2.58 8.46
CA ILE A 39 21.61 1.32 8.65
C ILE A 39 21.96 0.63 7.32
N GLY A 40 21.72 1.28 6.17
CA GLY A 40 21.98 0.71 4.84
C GLY A 40 21.10 -0.48 4.49
N MET A 41 19.82 -0.46 4.91
CA MET A 41 18.83 -1.44 4.54
C MET A 41 17.98 -0.90 3.39
N GLU A 42 17.71 -1.76 2.41
CA GLU A 42 16.87 -1.41 1.27
C GLU A 42 15.42 -1.15 1.71
N VAL A 43 14.79 -0.17 1.08
CA VAL A 43 13.41 0.22 1.38
C VAL A 43 12.57 0.14 0.11
N HIS A 44 11.43 -0.57 0.18
CA HIS A 44 10.36 -0.48 -0.80
C HIS A 44 9.27 0.46 -0.27
N ILE A 45 8.90 1.47 -1.03
CA ILE A 45 7.83 2.38 -0.63
C ILE A 45 6.49 1.66 -0.73
N SER A 46 5.78 1.62 0.39
CA SER A 46 4.49 0.93 0.48
C SER A 46 3.41 1.59 -0.37
N THR A 47 2.48 0.80 -0.91
CA THR A 47 1.24 1.28 -1.54
C THR A 47 0.43 2.23 -0.62
N GLN A 48 0.63 2.19 0.68
CA GLN A 48 -0.02 3.08 1.65
C GLN A 48 0.42 4.56 1.52
N ILE A 49 1.46 4.84 0.77
CA ILE A 49 1.86 6.19 0.37
C ILE A 49 0.94 6.75 -0.74
N ASN A 50 0.21 5.87 -1.43
CA ASN A 50 -0.74 6.25 -2.48
C ASN A 50 -0.09 7.01 -3.66
N ILE A 51 1.01 6.46 -4.20
CA ILE A 51 1.71 7.04 -5.35
C ILE A 51 0.84 6.82 -6.59
N THR A 52 0.39 7.92 -7.21
CA THR A 52 -0.52 7.93 -8.36
C THR A 52 -0.02 8.74 -9.55
N ASN A 53 1.12 9.39 -9.42
CA ASN A 53 1.67 10.27 -10.46
C ASN A 53 3.21 10.31 -10.40
N ILE A 54 3.80 10.78 -11.48
CA ILE A 54 5.24 10.80 -11.65
C ILE A 54 5.97 11.74 -10.68
N GLU A 55 5.37 12.86 -10.30
CA GLU A 55 6.03 13.79 -9.38
C GLU A 55 6.15 13.22 -7.97
N THR A 56 5.12 12.48 -7.52
CA THR A 56 5.18 11.73 -6.27
C THR A 56 6.22 10.60 -6.36
N ALA A 57 6.29 9.91 -7.51
CA ALA A 57 7.31 8.88 -7.73
C ALA A 57 8.73 9.48 -7.66
N LYS A 58 9.01 10.61 -8.30
CA LYS A 58 10.28 11.34 -8.22
C LYS A 58 10.65 11.71 -6.79
N PHE A 59 9.66 12.19 -6.02
CA PHE A 59 9.90 12.55 -4.62
C PHE A 59 10.36 11.34 -3.80
N TYR A 60 9.69 10.20 -3.94
CA TYR A 60 10.05 9.00 -3.18
C TYR A 60 11.25 8.25 -3.74
N ALA A 61 11.61 8.46 -5.01
CA ALA A 61 12.84 7.94 -5.59
C ALA A 61 14.11 8.44 -4.87
N MET A 62 14.04 9.57 -4.17
CA MET A 62 15.14 10.03 -3.30
C MET A 62 15.41 9.09 -2.11
N PHE A 63 14.47 8.22 -1.76
CA PHE A 63 14.51 7.41 -0.55
C PHE A 63 14.52 5.90 -0.81
N ALA A 64 14.10 5.45 -1.99
CA ALA A 64 13.97 4.04 -2.30
C ALA A 64 14.20 3.76 -3.78
N ASP A 65 14.70 2.56 -4.08
CA ASP A 65 14.89 2.07 -5.44
C ASP A 65 13.65 1.39 -6.01
N THR A 66 12.75 0.96 -5.14
CA THR A 66 11.50 0.28 -5.49
C THR A 66 10.30 0.92 -4.80
N MET A 67 9.18 1.03 -5.51
CA MET A 67 7.93 1.53 -4.94
C MET A 67 6.70 0.81 -5.46
N VAL A 68 5.73 0.61 -4.55
CA VAL A 68 4.43 0.03 -4.89
C VAL A 68 3.45 1.14 -5.22
N LEU A 69 2.97 1.18 -6.46
CA LEU A 69 1.99 2.17 -6.89
C LEU A 69 0.61 1.96 -6.22
N SER A 70 -0.19 3.01 -6.24
CA SER A 70 -1.57 2.96 -5.75
C SER A 70 -2.39 1.96 -6.56
N ARG A 71 -3.25 1.21 -5.86
CA ARG A 71 -4.14 0.18 -6.43
C ARG A 71 -5.25 0.75 -7.31
N GLU A 72 -5.53 2.04 -7.20
CA GLU A 72 -6.55 2.75 -7.95
C GLU A 72 -6.13 3.04 -9.41
N LEU A 73 -4.85 2.83 -9.74
CA LEU A 73 -4.33 3.07 -11.08
C LEU A 73 -4.74 1.95 -12.05
N SER A 74 -5.18 2.34 -13.23
CA SER A 74 -5.29 1.43 -14.37
C SER A 74 -3.90 1.09 -14.93
N LEU A 75 -3.76 -0.05 -15.61
CA LEU A 75 -2.50 -0.45 -16.26
C LEU A 75 -1.99 0.61 -17.26
N ARG A 76 -2.89 1.33 -17.94
CA ARG A 76 -2.50 2.45 -18.81
C ARG A 76 -1.81 3.58 -18.04
N GLN A 77 -2.28 3.88 -16.83
CA GLN A 77 -1.63 4.91 -15.97
C GLN A 77 -0.30 4.41 -15.43
N VAL A 78 -0.22 3.14 -15.04
CA VAL A 78 1.04 2.51 -14.63
C VAL A 78 2.06 2.61 -15.76
N LYS A 79 1.69 2.19 -16.98
CA LYS A 79 2.52 2.26 -18.17
C LYS A 79 3.07 3.68 -18.42
N LYS A 80 2.23 4.71 -18.32
CA LYS A 80 2.68 6.10 -18.47
C LYS A 80 3.73 6.49 -17.42
N ILE A 81 3.58 6.03 -16.18
CA ILE A 81 4.55 6.30 -15.11
C ILE A 81 5.87 5.59 -15.41
N THR A 82 5.83 4.30 -15.79
CA THR A 82 7.04 3.53 -16.10
C THR A 82 7.78 4.06 -17.33
N GLU A 83 7.06 4.43 -18.39
CA GLU A 83 7.65 5.06 -19.57
C GLU A 83 8.32 6.41 -19.23
N GLN A 84 7.72 7.19 -18.34
CA GLN A 84 8.29 8.48 -17.94
C GLN A 84 9.49 8.30 -17.03
N ILE A 85 9.50 7.31 -16.14
CA ILE A 85 10.67 6.92 -15.34
C ILE A 85 11.85 6.60 -16.26
N ALA A 86 11.64 5.77 -17.27
CA ALA A 86 12.67 5.41 -18.24
C ALA A 86 13.14 6.62 -19.07
N LYS A 87 12.19 7.43 -19.57
CA LYS A 87 12.48 8.61 -20.40
C LYS A 87 13.33 9.66 -19.67
N GLU A 88 13.02 9.89 -18.39
CA GLU A 88 13.69 10.92 -17.59
C GLU A 88 14.86 10.34 -16.78
N ASN A 89 15.14 9.05 -16.93
CA ASN A 89 16.18 8.33 -16.18
C ASN A 89 16.08 8.55 -14.67
N ILE A 90 14.87 8.37 -14.13
CA ILE A 90 14.63 8.55 -12.69
C ILE A 90 15.22 7.36 -11.95
N CYS A 91 16.23 7.62 -11.14
CA CYS A 91 16.95 6.60 -10.39
C CYS A 91 16.69 6.70 -8.89
N GLY A 92 16.76 5.56 -8.21
CA GLY A 92 16.77 5.50 -6.76
C GLY A 92 18.16 5.75 -6.15
N PRO A 93 18.31 5.57 -4.83
CA PRO A 93 19.55 5.81 -4.11
C PRO A 93 20.74 4.93 -4.52
N SER A 94 20.48 3.77 -5.09
CA SER A 94 21.53 2.88 -5.64
C SER A 94 22.12 3.37 -6.97
N GLY A 95 21.47 4.36 -7.60
CA GLY A 95 21.80 4.83 -8.95
C GLY A 95 21.16 3.99 -10.05
N ASN A 96 20.43 2.94 -9.73
CA ASN A 96 19.66 2.14 -10.67
C ASN A 96 18.33 2.82 -11.00
N LEU A 97 17.79 2.50 -12.18
CA LEU A 97 16.46 2.97 -12.57
C LEU A 97 15.41 2.54 -11.54
N LEU A 98 14.51 3.47 -11.19
CA LEU A 98 13.46 3.23 -10.23
C LEU A 98 12.56 2.06 -10.67
N GLU A 99 12.37 1.09 -9.78
CA GLU A 99 11.52 -0.07 -10.01
C GLU A 99 10.10 0.15 -9.49
N ILE A 100 9.13 -0.35 -10.24
CA ILE A 100 7.71 -0.23 -9.91
C ILE A 100 7.12 -1.60 -9.62
N GLU A 101 6.47 -1.72 -8.47
CA GLU A 101 5.63 -2.86 -8.10
C GLU A 101 4.15 -2.49 -8.21
N ILE A 102 3.32 -3.46 -8.61
CA ILE A 102 1.86 -3.36 -8.62
C ILE A 102 1.22 -4.61 -8.04
N PHE A 103 0.01 -4.48 -7.54
CA PHE A 103 -0.79 -5.63 -7.13
C PHE A 103 -1.33 -6.35 -8.37
N GLY A 104 -0.93 -7.60 -8.58
CA GLY A 104 -1.43 -8.44 -9.66
C GLY A 104 -2.76 -9.12 -9.34
N HIS A 105 -2.91 -9.64 -8.13
CA HIS A 105 -4.10 -10.33 -7.65
C HIS A 105 -4.24 -10.20 -6.14
N GLY A 106 -5.47 -10.10 -5.67
CA GLY A 106 -5.79 -10.14 -4.25
C GLY A 106 -7.04 -9.36 -3.88
N ALA A 107 -7.34 -9.40 -2.59
CA ALA A 107 -8.46 -8.71 -2.00
C ALA A 107 -8.27 -7.19 -2.04
N LEU A 108 -9.09 -6.50 -2.80
CA LEU A 108 -9.03 -5.04 -2.86
C LEU A 108 -9.60 -4.43 -1.58
N CYS A 109 -8.81 -3.56 -0.94
CA CYS A 109 -9.28 -2.77 0.19
C CYS A 109 -10.23 -1.67 -0.30
N MET A 110 -11.36 -1.47 0.37
CA MET A 110 -12.32 -0.43 -0.01
C MET A 110 -11.83 0.99 0.28
N ALA A 111 -10.97 1.14 1.27
CA ALA A 111 -10.44 2.44 1.66
C ALA A 111 -9.20 2.81 0.86
N VAL A 112 -8.96 4.10 0.70
CA VAL A 112 -7.65 4.60 0.32
C VAL A 112 -6.61 4.01 1.26
N SER A 113 -5.53 3.46 0.72
CA SER A 113 -4.54 2.71 1.50
C SER A 113 -4.00 3.52 2.69
N GLY A 114 -3.96 2.90 3.86
CA GLY A 114 -3.50 3.53 5.09
C GLY A 114 -4.47 4.57 5.71
N LYS A 115 -5.75 4.61 5.26
CA LYS A 115 -6.72 5.62 5.71
C LYS A 115 -8.07 5.00 6.11
N CYS A 116 -8.06 3.84 6.78
CA CYS A 116 -9.28 3.17 7.22
C CYS A 116 -9.45 3.22 8.74
N TYR A 117 -10.60 3.71 9.18
CA TYR A 117 -10.97 3.78 10.60
C TYR A 117 -12.02 2.76 11.04
N MET A 118 -12.52 1.90 10.13
CA MET A 118 -13.57 0.93 10.45
C MET A 118 -13.22 0.02 11.62
N SER A 119 -12.03 -0.58 11.58
CA SER A 119 -11.61 -1.49 12.65
C SER A 119 -11.32 -0.75 13.96
N LEU A 120 -10.85 0.49 13.89
CA LEU A 120 -10.63 1.31 15.07
C LEU A 120 -11.98 1.64 15.74
N HIS A 121 -12.95 2.11 14.96
CA HIS A 121 -14.27 2.47 15.47
C HIS A 121 -15.02 1.29 16.08
N SER A 122 -15.04 0.15 15.38
CA SER A 122 -15.85 -1.01 15.78
C SER A 122 -15.19 -1.96 16.78
N SER A 123 -13.87 -1.94 16.91
CA SER A 123 -13.12 -2.95 17.64
C SER A 123 -11.89 -2.40 18.37
N ASN A 124 -11.75 -1.09 18.45
CA ASN A 124 -10.57 -0.40 19.01
C ASN A 124 -9.23 -0.96 18.46
N SER A 125 -9.21 -1.34 17.18
CA SER A 125 -8.09 -2.00 16.51
C SER A 125 -7.72 -1.25 15.24
N SER A 126 -6.59 -0.54 15.23
CA SER A 126 -6.22 0.34 14.13
C SER A 126 -5.70 -0.41 12.90
N ALA A 127 -6.46 -0.39 11.81
CA ALA A 127 -6.02 -0.90 10.51
C ALA A 127 -4.78 -0.14 9.99
N ASN A 128 -4.69 1.16 10.28
CA ASN A 128 -3.57 2.02 9.89
C ASN A 128 -2.27 1.70 10.66
N ARG A 129 -2.36 0.86 11.69
CA ARG A 129 -1.23 0.31 12.46
C ARG A 129 -1.06 -1.20 12.26
N GLY A 130 -1.62 -1.76 11.19
CA GLY A 130 -1.49 -3.17 10.85
C GLY A 130 -2.53 -4.11 11.47
N ALA A 131 -3.47 -3.60 12.29
CA ALA A 131 -4.44 -4.42 13.02
C ALA A 131 -5.85 -4.39 12.39
N CYS A 132 -5.93 -4.58 11.05
CA CYS A 132 -7.19 -4.63 10.33
C CYS A 132 -8.01 -5.88 10.70
N LYS A 133 -9.27 -5.68 11.08
CA LYS A 133 -10.24 -6.76 11.38
C LYS A 133 -11.09 -7.16 10.19
N GLN A 134 -10.83 -6.59 9.00
CA GLN A 134 -11.56 -6.85 7.75
C GLN A 134 -13.09 -6.68 7.89
N ASN A 135 -13.51 -5.71 8.66
CA ASN A 135 -14.94 -5.48 8.91
C ASN A 135 -15.72 -5.18 7.62
N CYS A 136 -15.09 -4.56 6.60
CA CYS A 136 -15.69 -4.35 5.28
C CYS A 136 -16.07 -5.66 4.54
N ARG A 137 -15.52 -6.81 4.96
CA ARG A 137 -15.78 -8.13 4.37
C ARG A 137 -16.79 -8.97 5.16
N LYS A 138 -17.36 -8.41 6.22
CA LYS A 138 -18.45 -9.06 6.96
C LYS A 138 -19.76 -8.82 6.24
N LYS A 139 -20.71 -9.74 6.44
CA LYS A 139 -22.09 -9.54 6.00
C LYS A 139 -22.81 -8.60 6.96
N TYR A 140 -23.59 -7.71 6.41
CA TYR A 140 -24.41 -6.75 7.17
C TYR A 140 -25.84 -6.79 6.69
N THR A 141 -26.78 -6.58 7.61
CA THR A 141 -28.15 -6.20 7.28
C THR A 141 -28.22 -4.67 7.34
N VAL A 142 -28.68 -4.06 6.28
CA VAL A 142 -28.89 -2.60 6.22
C VAL A 142 -30.38 -2.33 6.35
N ILE A 143 -30.73 -1.53 7.35
CA ILE A 143 -32.13 -1.15 7.63
C ILE A 143 -32.20 0.38 7.54
N ASP A 144 -33.09 0.86 6.69
CA ASP A 144 -33.45 2.28 6.68
C ASP A 144 -34.24 2.59 7.96
N GLN A 145 -33.73 3.50 8.77
CA GLN A 145 -34.30 3.78 10.10
C GLN A 145 -35.62 4.54 10.03
N GLU A 146 -35.92 5.23 8.92
CA GLU A 146 -37.16 5.99 8.76
C GLU A 146 -38.31 5.12 8.21
N THR A 147 -38.00 4.30 7.22
CA THR A 147 -38.96 3.48 6.49
C THR A 147 -39.05 2.05 7.00
N GLY A 148 -38.06 1.57 7.75
CA GLY A 148 -37.94 0.18 8.14
C GLY A 148 -37.58 -0.76 6.99
N PHE A 149 -37.28 -0.22 5.82
CA PHE A 149 -36.88 -1.04 4.64
C PHE A 149 -35.59 -1.78 4.90
N GLU A 150 -35.62 -3.09 4.76
CA GLU A 150 -34.46 -3.96 4.94
C GLU A 150 -33.85 -4.33 3.58
N MET A 151 -32.62 -3.97 3.35
CA MET A 151 -31.86 -4.34 2.16
C MET A 151 -31.10 -5.64 2.42
N LYS A 152 -31.50 -6.72 1.71
CA LYS A 152 -30.77 -7.98 1.70
C LYS A 152 -29.78 -7.98 0.55
N LEU A 153 -28.53 -8.15 0.88
CA LEU A 153 -27.46 -8.26 -0.09
C LEU A 153 -27.06 -9.74 -0.21
N ASP A 154 -27.66 -10.42 -1.16
CA ASP A 154 -27.36 -11.82 -1.44
C ASP A 154 -25.95 -11.94 -2.02
N ASN A 155 -25.04 -12.55 -1.25
CA ASN A 155 -23.65 -12.86 -1.61
C ASN A 155 -22.74 -11.68 -1.95
N GLU A 156 -23.14 -10.45 -1.71
CA GLU A 156 -22.28 -9.28 -1.90
C GLU A 156 -21.94 -8.63 -0.54
N TYR A 157 -20.72 -8.08 -0.46
CA TYR A 157 -20.30 -7.28 0.67
C TYR A 157 -20.57 -5.81 0.37
N ILE A 158 -21.37 -5.13 1.18
CA ILE A 158 -21.72 -3.72 0.98
C ILE A 158 -20.49 -2.83 0.83
N MET A 159 -19.45 -3.14 1.59
CA MET A 159 -18.30 -2.27 1.75
C MET A 159 -17.00 -2.89 1.24
N SER A 160 -17.07 -3.97 0.47
CA SER A 160 -15.88 -4.55 -0.14
C SER A 160 -16.08 -4.63 -1.64
N PRO A 161 -15.23 -3.97 -2.43
CA PRO A 161 -15.24 -4.14 -3.88
C PRO A 161 -14.85 -5.57 -4.25
N LYS A 162 -15.07 -5.92 -5.50
CA LYS A 162 -14.56 -7.18 -6.05
C LYS A 162 -13.05 -7.26 -5.88
N ASP A 163 -12.53 -8.48 -5.76
CA ASP A 163 -11.09 -8.69 -5.70
C ASP A 163 -10.42 -8.16 -6.97
N LEU A 164 -9.27 -7.53 -6.80
CA LEU A 164 -8.45 -7.11 -7.92
C LEU A 164 -7.93 -8.36 -8.64
N PHE A 165 -8.12 -8.40 -9.92
CA PHE A 165 -7.56 -9.43 -10.79
C PHE A 165 -7.04 -8.79 -12.09
N HIS A 166 -5.72 -8.71 -12.22
CA HIS A 166 -5.04 -8.44 -13.47
C HIS A 166 -4.59 -9.79 -14.04
N SER A 167 -5.15 -10.22 -15.17
CA SER A 167 -4.67 -11.43 -15.81
C SER A 167 -3.21 -11.23 -16.25
N PHE A 168 -2.40 -12.26 -16.10
CA PHE A 168 -1.01 -12.22 -16.59
C PHE A 168 -0.92 -11.79 -18.05
N THR A 169 -1.89 -12.21 -18.85
CA THR A 169 -1.97 -11.82 -20.26
C THR A 169 -2.13 -10.31 -20.44
N GLN A 170 -2.98 -9.66 -19.65
CA GLN A 170 -3.14 -8.20 -19.70
C GLN A 170 -1.89 -7.46 -19.21
N LEU A 171 -1.24 -7.95 -18.16
CA LEU A 171 0.02 -7.38 -17.67
C LEU A 171 1.12 -7.40 -18.75
N PHE A 172 1.25 -8.48 -19.50
CA PHE A 172 2.26 -8.59 -20.57
C PHE A 172 1.91 -7.83 -21.85
N ILE A 173 0.64 -7.57 -22.13
CA ILE A 173 0.20 -6.82 -23.32
C ILE A 173 0.21 -5.31 -23.05
N GLU A 174 -0.10 -4.88 -21.84
CA GLU A 174 -0.30 -3.46 -21.51
C GLU A 174 0.94 -2.79 -20.88
N LEU A 175 1.91 -3.54 -20.36
CA LEU A 175 3.20 -3.04 -19.86
C LEU A 175 4.31 -3.20 -20.90
#